data_176c2b82c028ba74e2668753efb04dd0
#
_entry.id   176c2b82c028ba74e2668753efb04dd0
#
_cell.length_a   1.000
_cell.length_b   1.000
_cell.length_c   1.000
_cell.angle_alpha   90.00
_cell.angle_beta   90.00
_cell.angle_gamma   90.00
#
_symmetry.space_group_name_H-M   'P 1'
#
loop_
_entity.id
_entity.type
_entity.pdbx_description
1 polymer ?
#
loop_
_entity_poly.entity_id
_entity_poly.type
_entity_poly.pdbx_seq_one_letter_code
_entity_poly.pdbx_strand_id
1 'polypeptide(L)'
;MNNLTLVTVLMLGIVSLSCQNSTETEIEKATANEGTKALDLSKEFKQHWFDGRAEVASYNLKQMRYGEAREGKAVLIFVKEPFLQDEQVKANAASSQTFDVLKLNATKKFTTGIYPYSIMQSTFSPLTTNTHAVKVTASTQEWCGQTYMQMNNRDAFKIASHSYFEGEADQSLSLNKTLLENEIWNKLRINPTEIKTGPQKLIPDFSFIRLQHIPVKAYQAEVQQQKNQDTLMTKIAYKNLDRILNIYQSTAFPFEILKWEEKTSEGDKNFTQAVLQKRLRLDYWNKNSNTFAFLRDSLQLN
;
A
#
# COMPACT_ATOMS: atom_id res chain seq x y z
N MET A 1 -3.33 -10.68 85.80
CA MET A 1 -3.78 -11.95 86.37
C MET A 1 -4.58 -12.69 85.33
N ASN A 2 -4.18 -13.92 85.08
CA ASN A 2 -4.77 -15.06 84.37
C ASN A 2 -4.58 -15.08 82.83
N ASN A 3 -3.58 -15.79 82.42
CA ASN A 3 -3.48 -17.22 81.96
C ASN A 3 -4.26 -17.47 80.67
N LEU A 4 -3.58 -17.61 79.59
CA LEU A 4 -2.86 -18.74 78.98
C LEU A 4 -3.72 -19.99 78.84
N THR A 5 -4.08 -20.38 77.66
CA THR A 5 -4.04 -21.80 77.25
C THR A 5 -3.87 -21.93 75.74
N LEU A 6 -2.77 -22.56 75.35
CA LEU A 6 -2.34 -23.00 74.03
C LEU A 6 -3.10 -24.27 73.68
N VAL A 7 -3.76 -24.33 72.53
CA VAL A 7 -4.27 -25.60 71.99
C VAL A 7 -3.74 -25.74 70.56
N THR A 8 -2.78 -26.63 70.45
CA THR A 8 -2.22 -27.08 69.19
C THR A 8 -3.17 -28.13 68.59
N VAL A 9 -3.75 -27.83 67.44
CA VAL A 9 -4.47 -28.86 66.67
C VAL A 9 -3.68 -29.12 65.40
N LEU A 10 -3.11 -30.34 65.34
CA LEU A 10 -2.45 -30.94 64.20
C LEU A 10 -3.53 -31.44 63.22
N MET A 11 -3.68 -30.79 62.05
CA MET A 11 -4.48 -31.35 60.98
C MET A 11 -3.60 -31.81 59.83
N LEU A 12 -3.62 -33.12 59.61
CA LEU A 12 -3.09 -33.79 58.44
C LEU A 12 -3.87 -33.29 57.21
N GLY A 13 -3.23 -32.58 56.33
CA GLY A 13 -3.78 -32.23 55.02
C GLY A 13 -3.43 -33.27 53.98
N ILE A 14 -4.45 -33.91 53.45
CA ILE A 14 -4.38 -34.83 52.31
C ILE A 14 -4.06 -34.00 51.06
N VAL A 15 -2.89 -34.22 50.46
CA VAL A 15 -2.52 -33.65 49.17
C VAL A 15 -3.23 -34.48 48.08
N SER A 16 -4.31 -33.95 47.53
CA SER A 16 -4.88 -34.42 46.27
C SER A 16 -4.13 -33.79 45.09
N LEU A 17 -3.31 -34.60 44.42
CA LEU A 17 -2.79 -34.25 43.10
C LEU A 17 -3.94 -34.18 42.08
N SER A 18 -4.35 -33.00 41.75
CA SER A 18 -5.19 -32.74 40.56
C SER A 18 -4.26 -32.51 39.37
N CYS A 19 -4.18 -33.49 38.48
CA CYS A 19 -3.60 -33.30 37.16
C CYS A 19 -4.52 -32.36 36.36
N GLN A 20 -4.16 -31.09 36.25
CA GLN A 20 -4.71 -30.20 35.22
C GLN A 20 -3.99 -30.50 33.93
N ASN A 21 -4.69 -31.13 32.99
CA ASN A 21 -4.35 -31.15 31.59
C ASN A 21 -4.45 -29.71 31.05
N SER A 22 -3.32 -29.02 30.98
CA SER A 22 -3.18 -27.84 30.15
C SER A 22 -3.10 -28.30 28.68
N THR A 23 -4.19 -28.19 27.97
CA THR A 23 -4.20 -28.16 26.51
C THR A 23 -3.38 -26.96 26.05
N GLU A 24 -2.08 -27.18 25.85
CA GLU A 24 -1.26 -26.25 25.06
C GLU A 24 -1.84 -26.25 23.63
N THR A 25 -2.48 -25.15 23.28
CA THR A 25 -2.83 -24.86 21.91
C THR A 25 -1.49 -24.67 21.17
N GLU A 26 -1.14 -25.67 20.37
CA GLU A 26 -0.03 -25.58 19.41
C GLU A 26 -0.28 -24.36 18.53
N ILE A 27 0.45 -23.28 18.80
CA ILE A 27 0.61 -22.17 17.85
C ILE A 27 1.46 -22.75 16.73
N GLU A 28 0.81 -23.11 15.64
CA GLU A 28 1.43 -23.48 14.38
C GLU A 28 2.46 -22.40 14.02
N LYS A 29 3.72 -22.73 14.20
CA LYS A 29 4.85 -22.00 13.61
C LYS A 29 4.81 -22.24 12.10
N ALA A 30 3.98 -21.50 11.40
CA ALA A 30 4.10 -21.34 9.96
C ALA A 30 5.30 -20.40 9.67
N THR A 31 6.50 -20.89 9.88
CA THR A 31 7.71 -20.32 9.30
C THR A 31 7.90 -20.94 7.92
N ALA A 32 7.09 -20.56 6.97
CA ALA A 32 7.48 -20.66 5.58
C ALA A 32 8.50 -19.54 5.30
N ASN A 33 9.77 -19.85 5.43
CA ASN A 33 10.84 -19.10 4.84
C ASN A 33 10.72 -19.30 3.31
N GLU A 34 9.79 -18.59 2.65
CA GLU A 34 9.76 -18.49 1.20
C GLU A 34 11.07 -17.80 0.83
N GLY A 35 12.05 -18.58 0.38
CA GLY A 35 13.35 -18.08 -0.07
C GLY A 35 13.12 -16.92 -1.04
N THR A 36 13.70 -15.78 -0.73
CA THR A 36 13.60 -14.55 -1.53
C THR A 36 14.07 -14.84 -2.94
N LYS A 37 13.14 -15.02 -3.89
CA LYS A 37 13.45 -15.27 -5.29
C LYS A 37 14.00 -13.98 -5.90
N ALA A 38 15.21 -14.02 -6.47
CA ALA A 38 15.74 -12.91 -7.24
C ALA A 38 14.78 -12.58 -8.41
N LEU A 39 14.57 -11.29 -8.68
CA LEU A 39 13.84 -10.84 -9.84
C LEU A 39 14.72 -10.95 -11.09
N ASP A 40 14.23 -11.66 -12.09
CA ASP A 40 14.84 -11.65 -13.43
C ASP A 40 14.20 -10.54 -14.27
N LEU A 41 14.88 -9.40 -14.31
CA LEU A 41 14.43 -8.23 -15.07
C LEU A 41 14.83 -8.38 -16.55
N SER A 42 13.84 -8.39 -17.42
CA SER A 42 14.06 -8.49 -18.87
C SER A 42 14.95 -7.36 -19.42
N LYS A 43 15.54 -7.57 -20.58
CA LYS A 43 16.32 -6.53 -21.27
C LYS A 43 15.46 -5.29 -21.56
N GLU A 44 14.22 -5.49 -21.97
CA GLU A 44 13.26 -4.41 -22.26
C GLU A 44 12.95 -3.60 -20.99
N PHE A 45 12.76 -4.29 -19.85
CA PHE A 45 12.54 -3.64 -18.55
C PHE A 45 13.73 -2.73 -18.20
N LYS A 46 14.97 -3.25 -18.32
CA LYS A 46 16.17 -2.48 -18.03
C LYS A 46 16.33 -1.29 -18.98
N GLN A 47 16.10 -1.46 -20.27
CA GLN A 47 16.14 -0.36 -21.25
C GLN A 47 15.11 0.73 -20.95
N HIS A 48 13.94 0.35 -20.45
CA HIS A 48 12.88 1.31 -20.14
C HIS A 48 13.10 2.04 -18.82
N TRP A 49 13.42 1.34 -17.74
CA TRP A 49 13.44 1.95 -16.41
C TRP A 49 14.82 2.45 -15.95
N PHE A 50 15.91 2.00 -16.58
CA PHE A 50 17.27 2.39 -16.20
C PHE A 50 17.86 3.49 -17.08
N ASP A 51 17.05 4.17 -17.86
CA ASP A 51 17.46 5.23 -18.78
C ASP A 51 17.49 6.64 -18.15
N GLY A 52 17.27 6.74 -16.84
CA GLY A 52 17.30 8.01 -16.12
C GLY A 52 16.06 8.86 -16.29
N ARG A 53 14.93 8.30 -16.77
CA ARG A 53 13.66 9.02 -16.94
C ARG A 53 12.56 8.40 -16.08
N ALA A 54 11.66 9.26 -15.59
CA ALA A 54 10.40 8.82 -15.00
C ALA A 54 9.32 8.71 -16.09
N GLU A 55 8.33 7.86 -15.82
CA GLU A 55 7.05 7.92 -16.51
C GLU A 55 6.08 8.73 -15.64
N VAL A 56 5.50 9.78 -16.20
CA VAL A 56 4.50 10.64 -15.57
C VAL A 56 3.21 10.50 -16.36
N ALA A 57 2.19 9.92 -15.75
CA ALA A 57 0.89 9.71 -16.36
C ALA A 57 -0.20 10.47 -15.60
N SER A 58 -1.02 11.24 -16.33
CA SER A 58 -2.15 11.98 -15.78
C SER A 58 -3.46 11.27 -16.10
N TYR A 59 -4.40 11.38 -15.18
CA TYR A 59 -5.72 10.73 -15.27
C TYR A 59 -6.82 11.73 -14.94
N ASN A 60 -7.93 11.68 -15.69
CA ASN A 60 -9.17 12.30 -15.24
C ASN A 60 -9.73 11.46 -14.10
N LEU A 61 -9.87 12.08 -12.96
CA LEU A 61 -10.38 11.46 -11.73
C LEU A 61 -11.83 11.87 -11.50
N LYS A 62 -12.69 10.90 -11.29
CA LYS A 62 -14.01 11.04 -10.70
C LYS A 62 -13.96 10.37 -9.33
N GLN A 63 -13.77 11.16 -8.27
CA GLN A 63 -13.65 10.65 -6.91
C GLN A 63 -15.02 10.65 -6.22
N MET A 64 -15.47 9.50 -5.75
CA MET A 64 -16.63 9.44 -4.87
C MET A 64 -16.23 9.87 -3.47
N ARG A 65 -16.90 10.89 -2.95
CA ARG A 65 -16.70 11.38 -1.58
C ARG A 65 -17.99 11.99 -1.05
N TYR A 66 -18.40 11.58 0.15
CA TYR A 66 -19.66 12.04 0.79
C TYR A 66 -20.90 11.81 -0.10
N GLY A 67 -20.97 10.65 -0.75
CA GLY A 67 -22.11 10.27 -1.60
C GLY A 67 -22.18 10.94 -2.98
N GLU A 68 -21.23 11.82 -3.32
CA GLU A 68 -21.20 12.55 -4.57
C GLU A 68 -19.91 12.36 -5.35
N ALA A 69 -20.01 12.46 -6.68
CA ALA A 69 -18.85 12.44 -7.57
C ALA A 69 -18.16 13.81 -7.58
N ARG A 70 -16.82 13.79 -7.42
CA ARG A 70 -15.97 14.98 -7.45
C ARG A 70 -15.00 14.87 -8.60
N GLU A 71 -15.07 15.80 -9.53
CA GLU A 71 -14.10 15.89 -10.62
C GLU A 71 -12.73 16.28 -10.07
N GLY A 72 -11.68 15.68 -10.61
CA GLY A 72 -10.33 15.92 -10.17
C GLY A 72 -9.27 15.38 -11.12
N LYS A 73 -8.05 15.39 -10.67
CA LYS A 73 -6.90 14.84 -11.38
C LYS A 73 -6.13 13.86 -10.50
N ALA A 74 -5.68 12.78 -11.12
CA ALA A 74 -4.71 11.91 -10.51
C ALA A 74 -3.44 11.86 -11.38
N VAL A 75 -2.30 11.65 -10.75
CA VAL A 75 -1.01 11.48 -11.45
C VAL A 75 -0.30 10.27 -10.86
N LEU A 76 0.12 9.35 -11.72
CA LEU A 76 1.02 8.26 -11.36
C LEU A 76 2.41 8.56 -11.93
N ILE A 77 3.42 8.53 -11.08
CA ILE A 77 4.81 8.76 -11.45
C ILE A 77 5.63 7.54 -11.08
N PHE A 78 6.06 6.79 -12.08
CA PHE A 78 6.94 5.63 -11.89
C PHE A 78 8.37 6.01 -12.24
N VAL A 79 9.31 5.69 -11.36
CA VAL A 79 10.73 5.95 -11.58
C VAL A 79 11.60 4.93 -10.86
N LYS A 80 12.69 4.52 -11.49
CA LYS A 80 13.74 3.71 -10.86
C LYS A 80 14.67 4.65 -10.08
N GLU A 81 14.92 4.32 -8.82
CA GLU A 81 15.82 5.09 -7.96
C GLU A 81 16.73 4.17 -7.14
N PRO A 82 17.98 4.58 -6.84
CA PRO A 82 18.81 3.93 -5.83
C PRO A 82 18.25 4.25 -4.44
N PHE A 83 18.25 3.25 -3.57
CA PHE A 83 17.62 3.33 -2.25
C PHE A 83 18.57 2.77 -1.18
N LEU A 84 18.78 3.48 -0.08
CA LEU A 84 19.59 3.02 1.03
C LEU A 84 18.87 1.91 1.79
N GLN A 85 19.57 0.81 2.05
CA GLN A 85 18.96 -0.40 2.60
C GLN A 85 18.52 -0.20 4.05
N ASP A 86 19.39 0.35 4.88
CA ASP A 86 19.16 0.45 6.31
C ASP A 86 18.23 1.61 6.67
N GLU A 87 18.45 2.78 6.09
CA GLU A 87 17.63 3.97 6.34
C GLU A 87 16.28 3.92 5.64
N GLN A 88 16.18 3.13 4.56
CA GLN A 88 15.01 3.05 3.69
C GLN A 88 14.59 4.43 3.16
N VAL A 89 15.55 5.13 2.56
CA VAL A 89 15.38 6.41 1.89
C VAL A 89 16.12 6.43 0.56
N LYS A 90 15.75 7.37 -0.32
CA LYS A 90 16.43 7.58 -1.59
C LYS A 90 17.91 7.91 -1.35
N ALA A 91 18.80 7.22 -2.05
CA ALA A 91 20.23 7.56 -2.09
C ALA A 91 20.50 8.66 -3.12
N ASN A 92 21.51 9.48 -2.85
CA ASN A 92 21.98 10.51 -3.80
C ASN A 92 22.76 9.88 -4.97
N ALA A 93 23.45 8.77 -4.71
CA ALA A 93 24.19 7.99 -5.70
C ALA A 93 24.14 6.51 -5.36
N ALA A 94 24.36 5.66 -6.36
CA ALA A 94 24.51 4.22 -6.16
C ALA A 94 25.82 3.91 -5.39
N SER A 95 25.76 2.97 -4.46
CA SER A 95 26.88 2.49 -3.65
C SER A 95 26.68 1.02 -3.27
N SER A 96 27.61 0.42 -2.53
CA SER A 96 27.45 -0.94 -1.98
C SER A 96 26.33 -1.06 -0.93
N GLN A 97 25.83 0.05 -0.39
CA GLN A 97 24.74 0.11 0.58
C GLN A 97 23.40 0.36 -0.07
N THR A 98 23.33 0.46 -1.39
CA THR A 98 22.10 0.75 -2.14
C THR A 98 21.61 -0.45 -2.94
N PHE A 99 20.33 -0.48 -3.16
CA PHE A 99 19.66 -1.34 -4.14
C PHE A 99 18.68 -0.51 -4.94
N ASP A 100 18.28 -1.03 -6.11
CA ASP A 100 17.34 -0.34 -6.96
C ASP A 100 15.88 -0.63 -6.56
N VAL A 101 15.06 0.39 -6.56
CA VAL A 101 13.61 0.29 -6.38
C VAL A 101 12.88 0.86 -7.59
N LEU A 102 11.71 0.30 -7.90
CA LEU A 102 10.69 1.01 -8.66
C LEU A 102 9.84 1.79 -7.66
N LYS A 103 9.92 3.11 -7.73
CA LYS A 103 9.08 4.00 -6.93
C LYS A 103 7.84 4.38 -7.72
N LEU A 104 6.68 4.30 -7.09
CA LEU A 104 5.45 4.94 -7.52
C LEU A 104 5.16 6.13 -6.60
N ASN A 105 5.02 7.33 -7.15
CA ASN A 105 4.29 8.42 -6.50
C ASN A 105 2.90 8.51 -7.14
N ALA A 106 1.85 8.33 -6.34
CA ALA A 106 0.46 8.47 -6.76
C ALA A 106 -0.14 9.70 -6.08
N THR A 107 -0.70 10.62 -6.86
CA THR A 107 -1.40 11.79 -6.33
C THR A 107 -2.85 11.81 -6.78
N LYS A 108 -3.74 12.28 -5.89
CA LYS A 108 -5.14 12.58 -6.22
C LYS A 108 -5.45 13.99 -5.71
N LYS A 109 -6.06 14.82 -6.57
CA LYS A 109 -6.54 16.16 -6.22
C LYS A 109 -7.96 16.33 -6.71
N PHE A 110 -8.86 16.71 -5.81
CA PHE A 110 -10.28 16.98 -6.08
C PHE A 110 -10.83 17.95 -5.03
N THR A 111 -12.00 18.54 -5.29
CA THR A 111 -12.62 19.52 -4.38
C THR A 111 -13.97 19.01 -3.89
N THR A 112 -14.25 19.12 -2.60
CA THR A 112 -15.55 18.83 -1.99
C THR A 112 -16.21 20.14 -1.58
N GLY A 113 -17.28 20.52 -2.28
CA GLY A 113 -17.88 21.84 -2.04
C GLY A 113 -16.85 22.95 -2.24
N ILE A 114 -16.36 23.55 -1.14
CA ILE A 114 -15.42 24.69 -1.18
C ILE A 114 -13.97 24.32 -0.83
N TYR A 115 -13.71 23.11 -0.36
CA TYR A 115 -12.37 22.76 0.11
C TYR A 115 -11.71 21.62 -0.69
N PRO A 116 -10.43 21.80 -1.03
CA PRO A 116 -9.70 20.81 -1.81
C PRO A 116 -9.15 19.68 -0.95
N TYR A 117 -9.06 18.49 -1.54
CA TYR A 117 -8.25 17.38 -1.09
C TYR A 117 -6.94 17.31 -1.89
N SER A 118 -5.84 17.09 -1.19
CA SER A 118 -4.56 16.72 -1.77
C SER A 118 -4.07 15.45 -1.10
N ILE A 119 -4.03 14.36 -1.87
CA ILE A 119 -3.58 13.05 -1.40
C ILE A 119 -2.32 12.69 -2.18
N MET A 120 -1.29 12.22 -1.47
CA MET A 120 -0.08 11.70 -2.08
C MET A 120 0.35 10.42 -1.39
N GLN A 121 0.73 9.42 -2.17
CA GLN A 121 1.29 8.16 -1.71
C GLN A 121 2.59 7.87 -2.44
N SER A 122 3.54 7.25 -1.74
CA SER A 122 4.77 6.75 -2.35
C SER A 122 4.97 5.30 -1.95
N THR A 123 5.21 4.45 -2.95
CA THR A 123 5.48 3.02 -2.75
C THR A 123 6.83 2.68 -3.38
N PHE A 124 7.70 2.04 -2.61
CA PHE A 124 9.06 1.69 -3.02
C PHE A 124 9.19 0.16 -3.06
N SER A 125 9.18 -0.41 -4.26
CA SER A 125 9.28 -1.86 -4.48
C SER A 125 10.68 -2.24 -4.94
N PRO A 126 11.34 -3.22 -4.30
CA PRO A 126 12.69 -3.62 -4.69
C PRO A 126 12.69 -4.24 -6.09
N LEU A 127 13.74 -3.96 -6.86
CA LEU A 127 13.99 -4.55 -8.18
C LEU A 127 15.01 -5.69 -8.14
N THR A 128 15.48 -6.06 -6.95
CA THR A 128 16.43 -7.16 -6.73
C THR A 128 15.73 -8.47 -6.39
N THR A 129 14.59 -8.39 -5.73
CA THR A 129 13.86 -9.56 -5.22
C THR A 129 12.34 -9.37 -5.36
N ASN A 130 11.62 -10.48 -5.60
CA ASN A 130 10.16 -10.46 -5.58
C ASN A 130 9.63 -10.53 -4.14
N THR A 131 9.78 -9.44 -3.41
CA THR A 131 9.34 -9.32 -2.02
C THR A 131 8.30 -8.20 -1.88
N HIS A 132 7.92 -7.90 -0.64
CA HIS A 132 7.06 -6.75 -0.33
C HIS A 132 7.78 -5.42 -0.55
N ALA A 133 7.00 -4.36 -0.77
CA ALA A 133 7.53 -3.01 -0.77
C ALA A 133 8.37 -2.74 0.49
N VAL A 134 9.50 -2.05 0.34
CA VAL A 134 10.40 -1.72 1.46
C VAL A 134 9.87 -0.56 2.27
N LYS A 135 9.13 0.33 1.64
CA LYS A 135 8.50 1.49 2.28
C LYS A 135 7.24 1.87 1.54
N VAL A 136 6.24 2.30 2.29
CA VAL A 136 5.03 2.96 1.78
C VAL A 136 4.76 4.18 2.64
N THR A 137 4.46 5.32 2.02
CA THR A 137 4.00 6.53 2.71
C THR A 137 2.70 7.02 2.10
N ALA A 138 1.85 7.63 2.91
CA ALA A 138 0.63 8.28 2.46
C ALA A 138 0.40 9.56 3.27
N SER A 139 0.02 10.63 2.59
CA SER A 139 -0.44 11.86 3.23
C SER A 139 -1.76 12.30 2.62
N THR A 140 -2.63 12.83 3.47
CA THR A 140 -3.88 13.47 3.05
C THR A 140 -3.96 14.83 3.71
N GLN A 141 -4.23 15.85 2.92
CA GLN A 141 -4.40 17.23 3.36
C GLN A 141 -5.73 17.75 2.85
N GLU A 142 -6.50 18.31 3.74
CA GLU A 142 -7.73 19.05 3.45
C GLU A 142 -7.97 20.05 4.56
N TRP A 143 -9.00 20.91 4.47
CA TRP A 143 -9.13 22.03 5.42
C TRP A 143 -9.43 21.65 6.87
N CYS A 144 -9.95 20.44 7.13
CA CYS A 144 -10.12 19.97 8.50
C CYS A 144 -8.81 19.55 9.16
N GLY A 145 -7.79 19.14 8.37
CA GLY A 145 -6.49 18.74 8.90
C GLY A 145 -5.66 17.91 7.93
N GLN A 146 -4.58 17.40 8.47
CA GLN A 146 -3.68 16.53 7.72
C GLN A 146 -3.47 15.20 8.44
N THR A 147 -3.20 14.16 7.65
CA THR A 147 -2.77 12.86 8.16
C THR A 147 -1.54 12.40 7.42
N TYR A 148 -0.70 11.63 8.10
CA TYR A 148 0.46 10.99 7.52
C TYR A 148 0.57 9.56 8.04
N MET A 149 0.85 8.63 7.15
CA MET A 149 1.11 7.23 7.49
C MET A 149 2.38 6.77 6.76
N GLN A 150 3.24 6.06 7.48
CA GLN A 150 4.45 5.47 6.91
C GLN A 150 4.61 4.04 7.38
N MET A 151 4.83 3.13 6.45
CA MET A 151 5.25 1.76 6.71
C MET A 151 6.70 1.59 6.30
N ASN A 152 7.52 1.01 7.19
CA ASN A 152 8.85 0.51 6.91
C ASN A 152 8.85 -1.03 7.04
N ASN A 153 9.32 -1.71 6.01
CA ASN A 153 9.44 -3.17 5.99
C ASN A 153 10.75 -3.56 6.68
N ARG A 154 10.65 -4.00 7.93
CA ARG A 154 11.76 -4.46 8.78
C ARG A 154 11.62 -5.96 9.05
N ASP A 155 11.80 -6.40 10.28
CA ASP A 155 11.43 -7.73 10.79
C ASP A 155 9.94 -8.01 10.56
N ALA A 156 9.10 -6.98 10.79
CA ALA A 156 7.68 -6.88 10.49
C ALA A 156 7.40 -5.58 9.71
N PHE A 157 6.17 -5.33 9.31
CA PHE A 157 5.74 -4.01 8.85
C PHE A 157 5.63 -3.08 10.05
N LYS A 158 6.57 -2.15 10.22
CA LYS A 158 6.53 -1.11 11.24
C LYS A 158 5.80 0.09 10.66
N ILE A 159 4.65 0.43 11.23
CA ILE A 159 3.78 1.48 10.72
C ILE A 159 3.64 2.58 11.77
N ALA A 160 3.99 3.81 11.39
CA ALA A 160 3.67 5.02 12.13
C ALA A 160 2.54 5.74 11.41
N SER A 161 1.52 6.15 12.15
CA SER A 161 0.39 6.90 11.64
C SER A 161 0.13 8.10 12.53
N HIS A 162 -0.02 9.26 11.93
CA HIS A 162 -0.35 10.52 12.59
C HIS A 162 -1.67 11.04 12.01
N SER A 163 -2.68 11.16 12.85
CA SER A 163 -4.00 11.59 12.44
C SER A 163 -4.55 12.68 13.36
N TYR A 164 -5.16 13.67 12.75
CA TYR A 164 -5.89 14.74 13.43
C TYR A 164 -7.23 14.25 14.04
N PHE A 165 -7.72 13.07 13.59
CA PHE A 165 -9.08 12.64 13.90
C PHE A 165 -9.17 11.88 15.22
N GLU A 166 -10.27 12.15 15.97
CA GLU A 166 -10.61 11.40 17.17
C GLU A 166 -10.73 9.90 16.89
N GLY A 167 -10.20 9.07 17.80
CA GLY A 167 -10.19 7.61 17.66
C GLY A 167 -9.07 7.05 16.78
N GLU A 168 -8.39 7.88 15.98
CA GLU A 168 -7.20 7.52 15.21
C GLU A 168 -5.93 7.95 15.93
N ALA A 169 -5.75 9.26 16.16
CA ALA A 169 -4.61 9.89 16.82
C ALA A 169 -3.25 9.38 16.29
N ASP A 170 -2.21 9.41 17.10
CA ASP A 170 -0.89 8.90 16.77
C ASP A 170 -0.80 7.40 17.11
N GLN A 171 -0.40 6.59 16.14
CA GLN A 171 -0.31 5.14 16.30
C GLN A 171 1.07 4.63 15.86
N SER A 172 1.58 3.66 16.59
CA SER A 172 2.75 2.86 16.21
C SER A 172 2.37 1.39 16.21
N LEU A 173 2.38 0.77 15.04
CA LEU A 173 1.89 -0.59 14.83
C LEU A 173 3.01 -1.49 14.30
N SER A 174 2.94 -2.77 14.67
CA SER A 174 3.80 -3.81 14.12
C SER A 174 2.89 -4.93 13.59
N LEU A 175 2.87 -5.10 12.26
CA LEU A 175 2.03 -6.07 11.59
C LEU A 175 2.87 -7.16 10.90
N ASN A 176 2.38 -8.38 10.92
CA ASN A 176 2.97 -9.45 10.12
C ASN A 176 2.97 -9.08 8.64
N LYS A 177 4.04 -9.44 7.94
CA LYS A 177 4.18 -9.18 6.50
C LYS A 177 3.08 -9.91 5.73
N THR A 178 2.43 -9.16 4.86
CA THR A 178 1.40 -9.64 3.96
C THR A 178 1.32 -8.72 2.75
N LEU A 179 0.56 -9.08 1.74
CA LEU A 179 0.41 -8.28 0.54
C LEU A 179 -0.17 -6.89 0.90
N LEU A 180 0.42 -5.84 0.35
CA LEU A 180 -0.06 -4.46 0.45
C LEU A 180 -0.78 -4.09 -0.85
N GLU A 181 -1.99 -3.53 -0.75
CA GLU A 181 -2.68 -3.02 -1.95
C GLU A 181 -1.81 -1.97 -2.67
N ASN A 182 -1.08 -1.14 -1.90
CA ASN A 182 -0.16 -0.14 -2.44
C ASN A 182 0.96 -0.74 -3.32
N GLU A 183 1.48 -1.95 -3.02
CA GLU A 183 2.56 -2.55 -3.82
C GLU A 183 2.08 -3.24 -5.10
N ILE A 184 0.79 -3.55 -5.20
CA ILE A 184 0.21 -4.21 -6.38
C ILE A 184 0.45 -3.36 -7.63
N TRP A 185 0.32 -2.05 -7.55
CA TRP A 185 0.57 -1.14 -8.65
C TRP A 185 1.98 -1.28 -9.25
N ASN A 186 3.00 -1.37 -8.38
CA ASN A 186 4.38 -1.58 -8.81
C ASN A 186 4.58 -2.99 -9.36
N LYS A 187 4.02 -4.02 -8.70
CA LYS A 187 4.11 -5.41 -9.17
C LYS A 187 3.50 -5.57 -10.56
N LEU A 188 2.39 -4.91 -10.84
CA LEU A 188 1.76 -4.88 -12.17
C LEU A 188 2.67 -4.26 -13.25
N ARG A 189 3.52 -3.30 -12.89
CA ARG A 189 4.47 -2.66 -13.81
C ARG A 189 5.78 -3.44 -13.94
N ILE A 190 6.14 -4.23 -12.94
CA ILE A 190 7.35 -5.07 -12.95
C ILE A 190 7.06 -6.37 -13.70
N ASN A 191 6.12 -7.15 -13.21
CA ASN A 191 5.69 -8.40 -13.82
C ASN A 191 4.25 -8.75 -13.37
N PRO A 192 3.23 -8.48 -14.19
CA PRO A 192 1.84 -8.76 -13.83
C PRO A 192 1.53 -10.24 -13.60
N THR A 193 2.35 -11.15 -14.15
CA THR A 193 2.14 -12.61 -14.01
C THR A 193 2.54 -13.13 -12.63
N GLU A 194 3.30 -12.37 -11.85
CA GLU A 194 3.70 -12.72 -10.48
C GLU A 194 2.65 -12.35 -9.42
N ILE A 195 1.54 -11.75 -9.82
CA ILE A 195 0.41 -11.49 -8.91
C ILE A 195 -0.31 -12.81 -8.63
N LYS A 196 -0.22 -13.28 -7.39
CA LYS A 196 -0.96 -14.47 -6.96
C LYS A 196 -2.46 -14.16 -6.97
N THR A 197 -3.25 -15.02 -7.65
CA THR A 197 -4.72 -14.94 -7.65
C THR A 197 -5.32 -15.85 -6.59
N GLY A 198 -6.63 -15.68 -6.30
CA GLY A 198 -7.36 -16.43 -5.28
C GLY A 198 -7.45 -15.71 -3.94
N PRO A 199 -7.87 -16.42 -2.88
CA PRO A 199 -8.04 -15.85 -1.54
C PRO A 199 -6.71 -15.42 -0.93
N GLN A 200 -6.64 -14.18 -0.45
CA GLN A 200 -5.44 -13.60 0.15
C GLN A 200 -5.80 -12.69 1.34
N LYS A 201 -4.79 -12.38 2.16
CA LYS A 201 -4.86 -11.31 3.14
C LYS A 201 -4.09 -10.12 2.60
N LEU A 202 -4.73 -8.94 2.58
CA LEU A 202 -4.12 -7.69 2.14
C LEU A 202 -4.34 -6.59 3.17
N ILE A 203 -3.33 -5.72 3.31
CA ILE A 203 -3.52 -4.42 3.94
C ILE A 203 -4.03 -3.48 2.83
N PRO A 204 -5.21 -2.86 2.99
CA PRO A 204 -5.76 -1.94 2.00
C PRO A 204 -4.86 -0.73 1.76
N ASP A 205 -5.09 -0.04 0.65
CA ASP A 205 -4.44 1.23 0.32
C ASP A 205 -4.52 2.22 1.47
N PHE A 206 -3.41 2.86 1.82
CA PHE A 206 -3.34 3.74 2.98
C PHE A 206 -4.23 4.99 2.85
N SER A 207 -4.45 5.48 1.62
CA SER A 207 -5.40 6.58 1.42
C SER A 207 -6.84 6.11 1.58
N PHE A 208 -7.16 4.86 1.20
CA PHE A 208 -8.46 4.27 1.45
C PHE A 208 -8.71 4.10 2.96
N ILE A 209 -7.75 3.54 3.70
CA ILE A 209 -7.83 3.41 5.16
C ILE A 209 -8.15 4.75 5.79
N ARG A 210 -7.44 5.82 5.38
CA ARG A 210 -7.66 7.18 5.86
C ARG A 210 -9.04 7.73 5.48
N LEU A 211 -9.47 7.58 4.22
CA LEU A 211 -10.75 8.14 3.76
C LEU A 211 -11.96 7.42 4.33
N GLN A 212 -11.82 6.16 4.73
CA GLN A 212 -12.89 5.35 5.32
C GLN A 212 -12.79 5.24 6.86
N HIS A 213 -11.76 5.82 7.48
CA HIS A 213 -11.56 5.77 8.92
C HIS A 213 -11.59 4.33 9.49
N ILE A 214 -10.92 3.39 8.79
CA ILE A 214 -10.87 2.00 9.19
C ILE A 214 -9.53 1.61 9.82
N PRO A 215 -9.50 0.57 10.69
CA PRO A 215 -8.26 0.12 11.31
C PRO A 215 -7.20 -0.35 10.30
N VAL A 216 -5.94 -0.03 10.59
CA VAL A 216 -4.77 -0.49 9.82
C VAL A 216 -4.48 -1.94 10.18
N LYS A 217 -4.94 -2.88 9.35
CA LYS A 217 -4.73 -4.32 9.51
C LYS A 217 -4.88 -5.05 8.18
N ALA A 218 -4.54 -6.34 8.15
CA ALA A 218 -4.82 -7.19 7.01
C ALA A 218 -6.30 -7.63 6.99
N TYR A 219 -6.91 -7.55 5.82
CA TYR A 219 -8.28 -7.99 5.55
C TYR A 219 -8.29 -9.12 4.54
N GLN A 220 -9.29 -9.99 4.62
CA GLN A 220 -9.50 -11.03 3.61
C GLN A 220 -9.98 -10.42 2.30
N ALA A 221 -9.35 -10.81 1.21
CA ALA A 221 -9.74 -10.39 -0.13
C ALA A 221 -9.60 -11.54 -1.13
N GLU A 222 -10.28 -11.42 -2.25
CA GLU A 222 -10.13 -12.26 -3.42
C GLU A 222 -9.43 -11.47 -4.51
N VAL A 223 -8.31 -12.01 -5.02
CA VAL A 223 -7.55 -11.40 -6.13
C VAL A 223 -7.81 -12.21 -7.39
N GLN A 224 -8.23 -11.53 -8.46
CA GLN A 224 -8.53 -12.14 -9.75
C GLN A 224 -7.84 -11.37 -10.87
N GLN A 225 -7.45 -12.07 -11.93
CA GLN A 225 -6.95 -11.45 -13.15
C GLN A 225 -7.77 -11.95 -14.34
N GLN A 226 -8.18 -11.04 -15.20
CA GLN A 226 -8.89 -11.34 -16.42
C GLN A 226 -8.25 -10.59 -17.59
N LYS A 227 -7.78 -11.34 -18.58
CA LYS A 227 -7.28 -10.79 -19.84
C LYS A 227 -8.42 -10.66 -20.83
N ASN A 228 -8.52 -9.48 -21.45
CA ASN A 228 -9.43 -9.21 -22.56
C ASN A 228 -8.67 -8.47 -23.66
N GLN A 229 -8.37 -9.14 -24.75
CA GLN A 229 -7.54 -8.62 -25.85
C GLN A 229 -6.20 -8.05 -25.31
N ASP A 230 -5.98 -6.75 -25.48
CA ASP A 230 -4.76 -6.05 -25.10
C ASP A 230 -4.81 -5.48 -23.67
N THR A 231 -5.85 -5.78 -22.91
CA THR A 231 -6.04 -5.29 -21.55
C THR A 231 -6.05 -6.44 -20.55
N LEU A 232 -5.29 -6.29 -19.46
CA LEU A 232 -5.35 -7.14 -18.28
C LEU A 232 -6.06 -6.34 -17.17
N MET A 233 -7.14 -6.89 -16.64
CA MET A 233 -7.81 -6.38 -15.44
C MET A 233 -7.34 -7.19 -14.23
N THR A 234 -6.87 -6.51 -13.20
CA THR A 234 -6.63 -7.08 -11.87
C THR A 234 -7.68 -6.54 -10.92
N LYS A 235 -8.47 -7.46 -10.35
CA LYS A 235 -9.55 -7.18 -9.41
C LYS A 235 -9.14 -7.62 -8.01
N ILE A 236 -9.37 -6.76 -7.02
CA ILE A 236 -9.22 -7.04 -5.60
C ILE A 236 -10.56 -6.76 -4.94
N ALA A 237 -11.23 -7.81 -4.45
CA ALA A 237 -12.53 -7.71 -3.78
C ALA A 237 -12.36 -8.10 -2.31
N TYR A 238 -12.57 -7.16 -1.40
CA TYR A 238 -12.48 -7.42 0.05
C TYR A 238 -13.77 -8.03 0.56
N LYS A 239 -13.67 -9.07 1.42
CA LYS A 239 -14.85 -9.78 1.95
C LYS A 239 -15.62 -9.01 3.02
N ASN A 240 -14.89 -8.25 3.83
CA ASN A 240 -15.44 -7.56 5.00
C ASN A 240 -15.21 -6.03 4.94
N LEU A 241 -15.07 -5.50 3.74
CA LEU A 241 -15.05 -4.08 3.43
C LEU A 241 -15.89 -3.84 2.18
N ASP A 242 -16.61 -2.74 2.15
CA ASP A 242 -17.30 -2.29 0.95
C ASP A 242 -16.29 -1.72 -0.05
N ARG A 243 -15.42 -2.62 -0.59
CA ARG A 243 -14.33 -2.25 -1.50
C ARG A 243 -14.07 -3.33 -2.53
N ILE A 244 -14.16 -2.92 -3.78
CA ILE A 244 -13.67 -3.63 -4.95
C ILE A 244 -12.78 -2.66 -5.71
N LEU A 245 -11.51 -3.02 -5.93
CA LEU A 245 -10.58 -2.27 -6.77
C LEU A 245 -10.35 -3.05 -8.06
N ASN A 246 -10.63 -2.43 -9.20
CA ASN A 246 -10.29 -2.95 -10.53
C ASN A 246 -9.20 -2.07 -11.14
N ILE A 247 -8.04 -2.64 -11.46
CA ILE A 247 -6.94 -1.97 -12.16
C ILE A 247 -6.85 -2.56 -13.56
N TYR A 248 -6.90 -1.70 -14.57
CA TYR A 248 -6.82 -2.07 -15.98
C TYR A 248 -5.49 -1.59 -16.55
N GLN A 249 -4.75 -2.49 -17.15
CA GLN A 249 -3.45 -2.20 -17.73
C GLN A 249 -3.27 -2.82 -19.11
N SER A 250 -2.32 -2.31 -19.90
CA SER A 250 -1.90 -2.93 -21.15
C SER A 250 -1.26 -4.30 -20.87
N THR A 251 -1.54 -5.30 -21.72
CA THR A 251 -0.85 -6.60 -21.69
C THR A 251 0.54 -6.54 -22.30
N ALA A 252 0.82 -5.53 -23.11
CA ALA A 252 2.13 -5.28 -23.68
C ALA A 252 3.00 -4.47 -22.71
N PHE A 253 4.31 -4.78 -22.66
CA PHE A 253 5.26 -3.96 -21.94
C PHE A 253 5.22 -2.50 -22.46
N PRO A 254 5.29 -1.47 -21.61
CA PRO A 254 5.64 -1.48 -20.19
C PRO A 254 4.46 -1.68 -19.22
N PHE A 255 3.40 -2.37 -19.61
CA PHE A 255 2.23 -2.68 -18.76
C PHE A 255 1.55 -1.44 -18.21
N GLU A 256 1.24 -0.49 -19.09
CA GLU A 256 0.69 0.83 -18.72
C GLU A 256 -0.63 0.71 -17.98
N ILE A 257 -0.78 1.46 -16.90
CA ILE A 257 -2.07 1.58 -16.21
C ILE A 257 -2.98 2.47 -17.05
N LEU A 258 -4.08 1.90 -17.55
CA LEU A 258 -5.02 2.58 -18.45
C LEU A 258 -6.15 3.26 -17.68
N LYS A 259 -6.65 2.60 -16.64
CA LYS A 259 -7.68 3.12 -15.74
C LYS A 259 -7.74 2.30 -14.46
N TRP A 260 -8.44 2.82 -13.45
CA TRP A 260 -8.91 2.02 -12.33
C TRP A 260 -10.30 2.44 -11.87
N GLU A 261 -10.95 1.56 -11.15
CA GLU A 261 -12.28 1.74 -10.57
C GLU A 261 -12.27 1.26 -9.12
N GLU A 262 -12.82 2.09 -8.22
CA GLU A 262 -13.03 1.73 -6.82
C GLU A 262 -14.54 1.74 -6.55
N LYS A 263 -15.11 0.56 -6.22
CA LYS A 263 -16.54 0.32 -6.04
C LYS A 263 -16.82 -0.18 -4.63
N THR A 264 -18.03 0.01 -4.15
CA THR A 264 -18.51 -0.60 -2.90
C THR A 264 -19.05 -2.00 -3.12
N SER A 265 -19.64 -2.25 -4.31
CA SER A 265 -20.18 -3.54 -4.73
C SER A 265 -20.11 -3.69 -6.26
N GLU A 266 -20.35 -4.88 -6.79
CA GLU A 266 -20.34 -5.15 -8.25
C GLU A 266 -21.41 -4.35 -9.02
N GLY A 267 -22.55 -4.11 -8.41
CA GLY A 267 -23.66 -3.37 -9.03
C GLY A 267 -23.59 -1.86 -8.83
N ASP A 268 -22.54 -1.35 -8.17
CA ASP A 268 -22.44 0.07 -7.85
C ASP A 268 -22.27 0.90 -9.14
N LYS A 269 -23.23 1.82 -9.36
CA LYS A 269 -23.21 2.76 -10.49
C LYS A 269 -22.45 4.05 -10.16
N ASN A 270 -22.27 4.34 -8.87
CA ASN A 270 -21.60 5.53 -8.37
C ASN A 270 -20.26 5.13 -7.75
N PHE A 271 -19.21 5.07 -8.54
CA PHE A 271 -17.88 4.62 -8.11
C PHE A 271 -16.78 5.61 -8.48
N THR A 272 -15.69 5.55 -7.75
CA THR A 272 -14.46 6.27 -8.09
C THR A 272 -13.84 5.66 -9.33
N GLN A 273 -13.50 6.50 -10.30
CA GLN A 273 -12.82 6.08 -11.53
C GLN A 273 -11.72 7.07 -11.88
N ALA A 274 -10.62 6.57 -12.39
CA ALA A 274 -9.61 7.39 -13.05
C ALA A 274 -9.25 6.78 -14.40
N VAL A 275 -9.20 7.62 -15.43
CA VAL A 275 -8.95 7.22 -16.82
C VAL A 275 -7.75 7.98 -17.35
N LEU A 276 -6.78 7.24 -17.92
CA LEU A 276 -5.56 7.80 -18.50
C LEU A 276 -5.89 8.89 -19.52
N GLN A 277 -5.23 10.03 -19.39
CA GLN A 277 -5.33 11.15 -20.30
C GLN A 277 -4.07 11.32 -21.14
N LYS A 278 -2.95 11.50 -20.48
CA LYS A 278 -1.64 11.74 -21.11
C LYS A 278 -0.55 11.04 -20.34
N ARG A 279 0.52 10.76 -21.03
CA ARG A 279 1.73 10.19 -20.48
C ARG A 279 2.97 10.80 -21.13
N LEU A 280 3.95 11.13 -20.31
CA LEU A 280 5.26 11.60 -20.73
C LEU A 280 6.35 10.77 -20.06
N ARG A 281 7.47 10.61 -20.75
CA ARG A 281 8.70 10.08 -20.17
C ARG A 281 9.76 11.16 -20.15
N LEU A 282 10.16 11.61 -18.96
CA LEU A 282 11.09 12.72 -18.78
C LEU A 282 11.75 12.68 -17.39
N ASP A 283 12.83 13.40 -17.27
CA ASP A 283 13.54 13.69 -16.02
C ASP A 283 12.88 14.90 -15.31
N TYR A 284 11.64 14.73 -14.83
CA TYR A 284 10.80 15.84 -14.33
C TYR A 284 11.47 16.67 -13.22
N TRP A 285 12.38 16.07 -12.44
CA TRP A 285 13.13 16.78 -11.38
C TRP A 285 14.06 17.86 -11.93
N ASN A 286 14.44 17.82 -13.21
CA ASN A 286 15.17 18.86 -13.93
C ASN A 286 14.24 19.83 -14.68
N LYS A 287 12.92 19.67 -14.56
CA LYS A 287 11.90 20.52 -15.23
C LYS A 287 11.18 21.41 -14.22
N ASN A 288 11.92 21.98 -13.28
CA ASN A 288 11.41 22.80 -12.17
C ASN A 288 11.40 24.31 -12.45
N SER A 289 11.92 24.76 -13.58
CA SER A 289 11.84 26.16 -14.03
C SER A 289 10.46 26.47 -14.62
N ASN A 290 9.99 27.72 -14.47
CA ASN A 290 8.74 28.21 -15.08
C ASN A 290 8.69 28.04 -16.59
N THR A 291 9.85 27.98 -17.28
CA THR A 291 9.94 27.69 -18.72
C THR A 291 9.37 26.32 -19.10
N PHE A 292 9.26 25.40 -18.16
CA PHE A 292 8.68 24.08 -18.36
C PHE A 292 7.20 23.99 -17.96
N ALA A 293 6.54 25.08 -17.58
CA ALA A 293 5.15 25.08 -17.16
C ALA A 293 4.19 24.49 -18.23
N PHE A 294 4.53 24.64 -19.52
CA PHE A 294 3.78 24.04 -20.63
C PHE A 294 3.65 22.51 -20.56
N LEU A 295 4.53 21.82 -19.80
CA LEU A 295 4.41 20.38 -19.59
C LEU A 295 3.16 20.02 -18.79
N ARG A 296 2.60 20.95 -18.00
CA ARG A 296 1.31 20.73 -17.33
C ARG A 296 0.17 20.66 -18.34
N ASP A 297 0.20 21.51 -19.39
CA ASP A 297 -0.77 21.46 -20.49
C ASP A 297 -0.62 20.16 -21.27
N SER A 298 0.63 19.76 -21.55
CA SER A 298 0.93 18.49 -22.21
C SER A 298 0.39 17.28 -21.44
N LEU A 299 0.31 17.38 -20.12
CA LEU A 299 -0.26 16.36 -19.23
C LEU A 299 -1.75 16.62 -18.90
N GLN A 300 -2.37 17.67 -19.44
CA GLN A 300 -3.76 18.06 -19.15
C GLN A 300 -4.03 18.22 -17.62
N LEU A 301 -3.10 18.86 -16.92
CA LEU A 301 -3.17 19.05 -15.46
C LEU A 301 -3.65 20.47 -15.06
N ASN A 302 -4.06 21.28 -16.01
CA ASN A 302 -4.66 22.59 -15.81
C ASN A 302 -6.17 22.50 -15.81
#